data_135f837797f58caca85adc7cb36e7ede
#
_entry.id   135f837797f58caca85adc7cb36e7ede
#
_cell.length_a   1.000
_cell.length_b   1.000
_cell.length_c   1.000
_cell.angle_alpha   90.00
_cell.angle_beta   90.00
_cell.angle_gamma   90.00
#
_symmetry.space_group_name_H-M   'P 1'
#
loop_
_entity.id
_entity.type
_entity.pdbx_description
1 polymer ?
#
loop_
_entity_poly.entity_id
_entity_poly.type
_entity_poly.pdbx_seq_one_letter_code
_entity_poly.pdbx_strand_id
1 'polypeptide(L)'
;DIKARVDKWSLGDYLIFVGGEEEKQLEENVIQLKCRDLYEDLPEKMFAIYKYLAANNYADQYDYFWKIDDDVDFMRWNEGREQGLIDSLENLDYAGFKLMQGEGKRGWHIGRVREDSPWHNKRYNGKYVDWIDGGTTYFLSSKSLNKFNHFYEVSEIRNYDIYEDLAIAKYLERCGI
;
A
#
# COMPACT_ATOMS: atom_id res chain seq x y z
N ASP A 1 -20.29 1.15 -3.20
CA ASP A 1 -19.79 2.15 -2.27
C ASP A 1 -18.77 1.47 -1.32
N ILE A 2 -17.51 1.90 -1.39
CA ILE A 2 -16.38 1.34 -0.59
C ILE A 2 -16.67 1.54 0.89
N LYS A 3 -17.09 2.72 1.30
CA LYS A 3 -17.38 3.05 2.70
C LYS A 3 -18.42 2.11 3.30
N ALA A 4 -19.53 1.87 2.58
CA ALA A 4 -20.58 0.95 3.04
C ALA A 4 -20.09 -0.51 3.14
N ARG A 5 -19.05 -0.89 2.40
CA ARG A 5 -18.41 -2.21 2.55
C ARG A 5 -17.50 -2.26 3.76
N VAL A 6 -16.66 -1.25 3.95
CA VAL A 6 -15.73 -1.17 5.07
C VAL A 6 -16.49 -1.09 6.40
N ASP A 7 -17.56 -0.31 6.47
CA ASP A 7 -18.43 -0.23 7.66
C ASP A 7 -19.01 -1.61 8.07
N LYS A 8 -19.26 -2.49 7.11
CA LYS A 8 -19.72 -3.86 7.38
C LYS A 8 -18.63 -4.79 7.91
N TRP A 9 -17.37 -4.46 7.66
CA TRP A 9 -16.25 -5.33 8.09
C TRP A 9 -15.93 -5.18 9.57
N SER A 10 -16.35 -4.09 10.22
CA SER A 10 -16.12 -3.80 11.66
C SER A 10 -14.66 -4.00 12.09
N LEU A 11 -13.71 -3.67 11.21
CA LEU A 11 -12.28 -3.92 11.41
C LEU A 11 -11.56 -2.87 12.27
N GLY A 12 -12.30 -2.05 13.02
CA GLY A 12 -11.74 -0.94 13.80
C GLY A 12 -11.65 0.37 13.00
N ASP A 13 -10.68 1.22 13.34
CA ASP A 13 -10.50 2.51 12.68
C ASP A 13 -9.96 2.31 11.26
N TYR A 14 -10.49 3.09 10.32
CA TYR A 14 -10.07 3.02 8.93
C TYR A 14 -9.98 4.40 8.27
N LEU A 15 -9.14 4.48 7.23
CA LEU A 15 -9.08 5.61 6.30
C LEU A 15 -9.21 5.11 4.87
N ILE A 16 -9.94 5.86 4.06
CA ILE A 16 -10.05 5.65 2.61
C ILE A 16 -9.24 6.74 1.92
N PHE A 17 -8.34 6.34 1.03
CA PHE A 17 -7.50 7.26 0.27
C PHE A 17 -7.89 7.27 -1.20
N VAL A 18 -8.13 8.46 -1.73
CA VAL A 18 -8.43 8.69 -3.15
C VAL A 18 -7.41 9.66 -3.75
N GLY A 19 -7.13 9.52 -5.04
CA GLY A 19 -6.30 10.47 -5.77
C GLY A 19 -7.08 11.74 -6.16
N GLY A 20 -6.37 12.83 -6.41
CA GLY A 20 -6.95 14.09 -6.88
C GLY A 20 -5.91 15.19 -7.11
N GLU A 21 -6.37 16.39 -7.40
CA GLU A 21 -5.51 17.52 -7.76
C GLU A 21 -4.83 18.18 -6.54
N GLU A 22 -5.39 18.01 -5.34
CA GLU A 22 -4.92 18.61 -4.11
C GLU A 22 -5.08 17.65 -2.92
N GLU A 23 -4.30 17.87 -1.85
CA GLU A 23 -4.46 17.15 -0.60
C GLU A 23 -5.53 17.82 0.24
N LYS A 24 -6.58 17.08 0.62
CA LYS A 24 -7.65 17.53 1.50
C LYS A 24 -8.44 16.38 2.12
N GLN A 25 -9.01 16.64 3.28
CA GLN A 25 -10.01 15.74 3.86
C GLN A 25 -11.36 15.99 3.18
N LEU A 26 -11.97 14.95 2.64
CA LEU A 26 -13.29 15.00 1.98
C LEU A 26 -14.41 14.68 2.97
N GLU A 27 -14.19 13.67 3.81
CA GLU A 27 -15.08 13.23 4.88
C GLU A 27 -14.24 12.84 6.10
N GLU A 28 -14.87 12.46 7.20
CA GLU A 28 -14.19 12.11 8.47
C GLU A 28 -13.05 11.11 8.27
N ASN A 29 -13.26 10.10 7.43
CA ASN A 29 -12.30 9.03 7.13
C ASN A 29 -11.99 8.88 5.64
N VAL A 30 -12.23 9.91 4.83
CA VAL A 30 -11.88 9.94 3.40
C VAL A 30 -10.89 11.06 3.12
N ILE A 31 -9.69 10.71 2.73
CA ILE A 31 -8.60 11.63 2.43
C ILE A 31 -8.31 11.61 0.92
N GLN A 32 -8.36 12.78 0.30
CA GLN A 32 -7.83 12.97 -1.05
C GLN A 32 -6.35 13.34 -0.96
N LEU A 33 -5.53 12.63 -1.71
CA LEU A 33 -4.11 12.94 -1.86
C LEU A 33 -3.84 13.54 -3.24
N LYS A 34 -2.83 14.39 -3.32
CA LYS A 34 -2.37 14.95 -4.60
C LYS A 34 -1.59 13.89 -5.39
N CYS A 35 -2.31 12.95 -5.98
CA CYS A 35 -1.79 11.89 -6.86
C CYS A 35 -2.90 11.42 -7.79
N ARG A 36 -2.54 10.66 -8.83
CA ARG A 36 -3.52 10.06 -9.74
C ARG A 36 -3.93 8.67 -9.24
N ASP A 37 -5.11 8.19 -9.67
CA ASP A 37 -5.66 6.87 -9.38
C ASP A 37 -5.57 5.93 -10.60
N LEU A 38 -4.45 5.93 -11.30
CA LEU A 38 -4.22 5.05 -12.44
C LEU A 38 -3.35 3.85 -11.99
N TYR A 39 -3.44 2.75 -12.73
CA TYR A 39 -2.66 1.55 -12.42
C TYR A 39 -1.15 1.81 -12.35
N GLU A 40 -0.62 2.59 -13.30
CA GLU A 40 0.79 2.97 -13.35
C GLU A 40 1.22 3.94 -12.23
N ASP A 41 0.28 4.57 -11.57
CA ASP A 41 0.54 5.53 -10.49
C ASP A 41 0.34 4.91 -9.09
N LEU A 42 -0.04 3.62 -9.00
CA LEU A 42 -0.22 2.92 -7.72
C LEU A 42 1.02 3.00 -6.79
N PRO A 43 2.25 2.82 -7.29
CA PRO A 43 3.43 3.02 -6.44
C PRO A 43 3.48 4.44 -5.84
N GLU A 44 3.26 5.48 -6.65
CA GLU A 44 3.24 6.87 -6.20
C GLU A 44 2.14 7.10 -5.15
N LYS A 45 0.94 6.60 -5.40
CA LYS A 45 -0.20 6.70 -4.48
C LYS A 45 0.11 6.04 -3.13
N MET A 46 0.67 4.82 -3.12
CA MET A 46 0.99 4.13 -1.88
C MET A 46 2.07 4.86 -1.05
N PHE A 47 3.10 5.39 -1.69
CA PHE A 47 4.08 6.22 -0.99
C PHE A 47 3.47 7.53 -0.44
N ALA A 48 2.56 8.16 -1.20
CA ALA A 48 1.83 9.34 -0.73
C ALA A 48 0.97 9.02 0.50
N ILE A 49 0.27 7.88 0.50
CA ILE A 49 -0.51 7.39 1.65
C ILE A 49 0.38 7.23 2.89
N TYR A 50 1.48 6.49 2.78
CA TYR A 50 2.34 6.23 3.94
C TYR A 50 3.04 7.50 4.44
N LYS A 51 3.44 8.38 3.52
CA LYS A 51 3.97 9.70 3.90
C LYS A 51 2.94 10.54 4.63
N TYR A 52 1.69 10.56 4.15
CA TYR A 52 0.59 11.25 4.84
C TYR A 52 0.37 10.69 6.25
N LEU A 53 0.25 9.38 6.39
CA LEU A 53 0.06 8.73 7.68
C LEU A 53 1.20 9.04 8.66
N ALA A 54 2.45 8.93 8.19
CA ALA A 54 3.62 9.22 9.00
C ALA A 54 3.67 10.71 9.41
N ALA A 55 3.45 11.65 8.48
CA ALA A 55 3.49 13.09 8.73
C ALA A 55 2.36 13.57 9.67
N ASN A 56 1.24 12.87 9.72
CA ASN A 56 0.11 13.18 10.60
C ASN A 56 0.12 12.36 11.91
N ASN A 57 1.27 11.79 12.28
CA ASN A 57 1.53 11.09 13.55
C ASN A 57 0.62 9.87 13.79
N TYR A 58 0.13 9.20 12.75
CA TYR A 58 -0.64 7.97 12.93
C TYR A 58 0.22 6.85 13.54
N ALA A 59 1.52 6.84 13.25
CA ALA A 59 2.46 5.88 13.83
C ALA A 59 2.59 5.96 15.37
N ASP A 60 2.21 7.09 15.98
CA ASP A 60 2.17 7.26 17.44
C ASP A 60 0.84 6.79 18.04
N GLN A 61 -0.16 6.49 17.22
CA GLN A 61 -1.52 6.14 17.66
C GLN A 61 -1.83 4.65 17.48
N TYR A 62 -1.18 3.99 16.51
CA TYR A 62 -1.45 2.61 16.13
C TYR A 62 -0.15 1.82 15.97
N ASP A 63 -0.15 0.58 16.42
CA ASP A 63 1.00 -0.32 16.31
C ASP A 63 1.18 -0.88 14.90
N TYR A 64 0.07 -1.13 14.20
CA TYR A 64 0.04 -1.72 12.87
C TYR A 64 -0.94 -1.02 11.93
N PHE A 65 -0.59 -1.01 10.65
CA PHE A 65 -1.36 -0.46 9.54
C PHE A 65 -1.65 -1.56 8.54
N TRP A 66 -2.90 -1.82 8.32
CA TRP A 66 -3.37 -2.84 7.41
C TRP A 66 -3.76 -2.24 6.06
N LYS A 67 -2.98 -2.49 5.01
CA LYS A 67 -3.32 -2.10 3.63
C LYS A 67 -4.29 -3.10 3.04
N ILE A 68 -5.38 -2.60 2.50
CA ILE A 68 -6.45 -3.36 1.86
C ILE A 68 -6.82 -2.68 0.56
N ASP A 69 -6.94 -3.45 -0.53
CA ASP A 69 -7.48 -2.95 -1.79
C ASP A 69 -9.02 -2.89 -1.73
N ASP A 70 -9.60 -1.98 -2.49
CA ASP A 70 -11.03 -1.73 -2.50
C ASP A 70 -11.86 -2.84 -3.18
N ASP A 71 -11.22 -3.76 -3.89
CA ASP A 71 -11.82 -4.93 -4.53
C ASP A 71 -11.68 -6.23 -3.72
N VAL A 72 -11.01 -6.19 -2.57
CA VAL A 72 -10.89 -7.36 -1.66
C VAL A 72 -12.22 -7.61 -0.95
N ASP A 73 -12.62 -8.88 -0.88
CA ASP A 73 -13.83 -9.31 -0.18
C ASP A 73 -13.49 -10.00 1.14
N PHE A 74 -13.83 -9.33 2.26
CA PHE A 74 -13.65 -9.84 3.62
C PHE A 74 -14.86 -10.59 4.19
N MET A 75 -15.84 -10.96 3.37
CA MET A 75 -17.08 -11.66 3.78
C MET A 75 -16.84 -12.93 4.62
N ARG A 76 -15.60 -13.42 4.69
CA ARG A 76 -15.21 -14.59 5.49
C ARG A 76 -14.38 -14.26 6.73
N TRP A 77 -14.24 -12.98 7.07
CA TRP A 77 -13.61 -12.62 8.33
C TRP A 77 -14.54 -13.00 9.48
N ASN A 78 -14.13 -13.96 10.30
CA ASN A 78 -14.88 -14.38 11.47
C ASN A 78 -14.44 -13.56 12.69
N GLU A 79 -15.41 -12.99 13.39
CA GLU A 79 -15.17 -12.41 14.72
C GLU A 79 -14.36 -13.40 15.60
N GLY A 80 -13.37 -12.89 16.32
CA GLY A 80 -12.49 -13.68 17.18
C GLY A 80 -11.18 -14.18 16.54
N ARG A 81 -10.94 -13.89 15.26
CA ARG A 81 -9.61 -14.13 14.62
C ARG A 81 -8.65 -12.96 14.76
N GLU A 82 -9.15 -11.81 15.16
CA GLU A 82 -8.37 -10.58 15.28
C GLU A 82 -7.20 -10.73 16.24
N GLN A 83 -7.45 -11.31 17.43
CA GLN A 83 -6.39 -11.50 18.42
C GLN A 83 -5.29 -12.43 17.89
N GLY A 84 -5.65 -13.53 17.25
CA GLY A 84 -4.68 -14.45 16.65
C GLY A 84 -3.88 -13.81 15.52
N LEU A 85 -4.47 -12.88 14.74
CA LEU A 85 -3.76 -12.09 13.76
C LEU A 85 -2.79 -11.10 14.43
N ILE A 86 -3.25 -10.34 15.43
CA ILE A 86 -2.43 -9.40 16.18
C ILE A 86 -1.24 -10.13 16.81
N ASP A 87 -1.47 -11.27 17.46
CA ASP A 87 -0.41 -12.10 18.06
C ASP A 87 0.60 -12.58 16.99
N SER A 88 0.14 -12.87 15.78
CA SER A 88 1.02 -13.29 14.67
C SER A 88 1.85 -12.15 14.06
N LEU A 89 1.43 -10.90 14.25
CA LEU A 89 2.17 -9.72 13.82
C LEU A 89 3.23 -9.26 14.82
N GLU A 90 3.20 -9.79 16.05
CA GLU A 90 4.13 -9.40 17.09
C GLU A 90 5.58 -9.51 16.62
N ASN A 91 6.34 -8.42 16.75
CA ASN A 91 7.73 -8.26 16.30
C ASN A 91 7.95 -8.30 14.76
N LEU A 92 6.91 -8.26 13.94
CA LEU A 92 7.04 -8.13 12.50
C LEU A 92 6.89 -6.67 12.06
N ASP A 93 7.84 -6.19 11.28
CA ASP A 93 7.82 -4.82 10.75
C ASP A 93 7.09 -4.72 9.40
N TYR A 94 7.09 -5.81 8.63
CA TYR A 94 6.39 -5.96 7.36
C TYR A 94 5.90 -7.40 7.22
N ALA A 95 4.61 -7.60 7.06
CA ALA A 95 3.99 -8.92 7.04
C ALA A 95 2.80 -8.99 6.08
N GLY A 96 2.42 -10.18 5.67
CA GLY A 96 1.23 -10.42 4.84
C GLY A 96 0.98 -11.91 4.62
N PHE A 97 -0.11 -12.22 3.94
CA PHE A 97 -0.54 -13.61 3.77
C PHE A 97 0.23 -14.38 2.69
N LYS A 98 0.94 -13.67 1.80
CA LYS A 98 1.65 -14.31 0.71
C LYS A 98 2.99 -13.62 0.43
N LEU A 99 4.06 -14.29 0.83
CA LEU A 99 5.42 -13.91 0.48
C LEU A 99 5.73 -14.35 -0.95
N MET A 100 6.19 -13.41 -1.76
CA MET A 100 6.67 -13.63 -3.12
C MET A 100 8.19 -13.59 -3.12
N GLN A 101 8.81 -14.61 -3.71
CA GLN A 101 10.27 -14.74 -3.80
C GLN A 101 10.73 -14.90 -5.24
N GLY A 102 11.91 -14.41 -5.52
CA GLY A 102 12.50 -14.49 -6.84
C GLY A 102 11.89 -13.50 -7.84
N GLU A 103 11.89 -13.84 -9.12
CA GLU A 103 11.37 -12.96 -10.17
C GLU A 103 9.87 -13.12 -10.39
N GLY A 104 9.14 -12.02 -10.31
CA GLY A 104 7.74 -11.93 -10.69
C GLY A 104 7.52 -11.89 -12.21
N LYS A 105 6.26 -11.79 -12.62
CA LYS A 105 5.89 -11.65 -14.03
C LYS A 105 6.23 -10.24 -14.54
N ARG A 106 7.34 -10.10 -15.24
CA ARG A 106 7.85 -8.83 -15.79
C ARG A 106 6.93 -8.10 -16.79
N GLY A 107 5.82 -8.68 -17.15
CA GLY A 107 4.82 -8.10 -18.05
C GLY A 107 3.42 -8.06 -17.44
N TRP A 108 3.27 -8.19 -16.12
CA TRP A 108 1.95 -8.20 -15.48
C TRP A 108 1.13 -6.93 -15.73
N HIS A 109 1.79 -5.78 -15.86
CA HIS A 109 1.17 -4.48 -16.13
C HIS A 109 0.79 -4.28 -17.62
N ILE A 110 1.29 -5.11 -18.54
CA ILE A 110 0.99 -4.97 -19.97
C ILE A 110 -0.52 -5.17 -20.18
N GLY A 111 -1.14 -4.22 -20.87
CA GLY A 111 -2.60 -4.17 -21.08
C GLY A 111 -3.40 -3.56 -19.91
N ARG A 112 -2.73 -3.14 -18.83
CA ARG A 112 -3.36 -2.47 -17.67
C ARG A 112 -3.01 -1.00 -17.58
N VAL A 113 -1.86 -0.63 -18.11
CA VAL A 113 -1.37 0.75 -18.17
C VAL A 113 -1.89 1.45 -19.41
N ARG A 114 -2.01 2.78 -19.35
CA ARG A 114 -2.44 3.62 -20.48
C ARG A 114 -1.40 3.62 -21.61
N GLU A 115 -1.83 3.98 -22.82
CA GLU A 115 -0.96 4.05 -24.00
C GLU A 115 0.14 5.12 -23.87
N ASP A 116 -0.12 6.20 -23.14
CA ASP A 116 0.84 7.29 -22.87
C ASP A 116 1.76 7.00 -21.67
N SER A 117 1.60 5.86 -21.01
CA SER A 117 2.46 5.44 -19.88
C SER A 117 3.87 5.11 -20.37
N PRO A 118 4.93 5.49 -19.60
CA PRO A 118 6.29 5.05 -19.89
C PRO A 118 6.46 3.53 -19.84
N TRP A 119 5.51 2.81 -19.25
CA TRP A 119 5.47 1.35 -19.12
C TRP A 119 4.65 0.65 -20.22
N HIS A 120 4.00 1.41 -21.10
CA HIS A 120 3.20 0.83 -22.17
C HIS A 120 4.05 -0.09 -23.05
N ASN A 121 3.63 -1.35 -23.19
CA ASN A 121 4.30 -2.41 -23.97
C ASN A 121 5.77 -2.68 -23.61
N LYS A 122 6.27 -2.19 -22.49
CA LYS A 122 7.62 -2.44 -22.01
C LYS A 122 7.59 -3.49 -20.89
N ARG A 123 8.50 -4.45 -20.94
CA ARG A 123 8.68 -5.37 -19.82
C ARG A 123 9.43 -4.65 -18.68
N TYR A 124 8.98 -4.90 -17.45
CA TYR A 124 9.70 -4.44 -16.26
C TYR A 124 11.11 -5.03 -16.23
N ASN A 125 12.11 -4.20 -16.05
CA ASN A 125 13.53 -4.59 -16.02
C ASN A 125 14.22 -4.29 -14.67
N GLY A 126 13.46 -3.83 -13.67
CA GLY A 126 13.97 -3.57 -12.34
C GLY A 126 14.39 -4.84 -11.60
N LYS A 127 15.18 -4.65 -10.54
CA LYS A 127 15.55 -5.73 -9.61
C LYS A 127 14.32 -6.14 -8.81
N TYR A 128 14.18 -7.44 -8.55
CA TYR A 128 13.25 -7.98 -7.56
C TYR A 128 13.97 -8.16 -6.22
N VAL A 129 13.24 -7.97 -5.16
CA VAL A 129 13.54 -8.36 -3.78
C VAL A 129 12.43 -9.31 -3.34
N ASP A 130 12.49 -9.90 -2.17
CA ASP A 130 11.33 -10.58 -1.60
C ASP A 130 10.27 -9.54 -1.23
N TRP A 131 9.00 -9.80 -1.57
CA TRP A 131 7.90 -8.84 -1.31
C TRP A 131 6.64 -9.57 -0.88
N ILE A 132 5.76 -8.86 -0.20
CA ILE A 132 4.42 -9.36 0.10
C ILE A 132 3.49 -9.00 -1.06
N ASP A 133 2.69 -9.96 -1.52
CA ASP A 133 1.71 -9.77 -2.59
C ASP A 133 0.65 -8.74 -2.16
N GLY A 134 0.73 -7.54 -2.70
CA GLY A 134 -0.14 -6.40 -2.38
C GLY A 134 -1.58 -6.59 -2.85
N GLY A 135 -1.81 -7.39 -3.90
CA GLY A 135 -3.16 -7.72 -4.39
C GLY A 135 -3.97 -8.59 -3.43
N THR A 136 -3.34 -9.15 -2.38
CA THR A 136 -4.07 -9.77 -1.28
C THR A 136 -4.24 -8.78 -0.13
N THR A 137 -3.16 -8.42 0.53
CA THR A 137 -3.09 -7.41 1.60
C THR A 137 -1.75 -7.52 2.32
N TYR A 138 -1.32 -6.46 3.02
CA TYR A 138 -0.16 -6.51 3.90
C TYR A 138 -0.28 -5.55 5.08
N PHE A 139 0.61 -5.74 6.06
CA PHE A 139 0.70 -4.98 7.29
C PHE A 139 2.05 -4.28 7.40
N LEU A 140 2.05 -3.07 7.90
CA LEU A 140 3.26 -2.33 8.30
C LEU A 140 3.18 -2.03 9.80
N SER A 141 4.28 -2.23 10.53
CA SER A 141 4.39 -1.70 11.88
C SER A 141 4.51 -0.17 11.88
N SER A 142 4.23 0.46 13.02
CA SER A 142 4.48 1.89 13.23
C SER A 142 5.94 2.28 12.95
N LYS A 143 6.89 1.40 13.28
CA LYS A 143 8.31 1.58 12.97
C LYS A 143 8.55 1.64 11.45
N SER A 144 7.94 0.76 10.68
CA SER A 144 8.03 0.75 9.22
C SER A 144 7.36 1.97 8.60
N LEU A 145 6.18 2.36 9.11
CA LEU A 145 5.49 3.55 8.65
C LEU A 145 6.34 4.81 8.86
N ASN A 146 7.00 4.95 10.01
CA ASN A 146 7.85 6.10 10.32
C ASN A 146 9.05 6.28 9.35
N LYS A 147 9.47 5.22 8.63
CA LYS A 147 10.49 5.37 7.58
C LYS A 147 10.04 6.30 6.45
N PHE A 148 8.75 6.36 6.16
CA PHE A 148 8.20 7.19 5.09
C PHE A 148 8.24 8.70 5.39
N ASN A 149 8.44 9.13 6.63
CA ASN A 149 8.68 10.54 6.99
C ASN A 149 9.89 11.13 6.25
N HIS A 150 10.89 10.32 5.95
CA HIS A 150 12.14 10.73 5.33
C HIS A 150 12.14 10.53 3.80
N PHE A 151 11.02 10.13 3.23
CA PHE A 151 10.91 9.95 1.79
C PHE A 151 10.54 11.27 1.11
N TYR A 152 11.47 11.82 0.32
CA TYR A 152 11.34 13.19 -0.22
C TYR A 152 10.74 13.27 -1.63
N GLU A 153 10.83 12.21 -2.44
CA GLU A 153 10.47 12.28 -3.88
C GLU A 153 9.48 11.20 -4.29
N VAL A 154 8.20 11.42 -3.97
CA VAL A 154 7.12 10.51 -4.34
C VAL A 154 6.88 10.49 -5.86
N SER A 155 7.01 11.64 -6.52
CA SER A 155 6.65 11.82 -7.93
C SER A 155 7.54 11.08 -8.94
N GLU A 156 8.72 10.63 -8.54
CA GLU A 156 9.64 9.91 -9.43
C GLU A 156 9.50 8.39 -9.39
N ILE A 157 8.82 7.84 -8.39
CA ILE A 157 8.72 6.38 -8.17
C ILE A 157 8.13 5.69 -9.39
N ARG A 158 7.09 6.25 -9.99
CA ARG A 158 6.43 5.71 -11.20
C ARG A 158 7.37 5.51 -12.39
N ASN A 159 8.50 6.22 -12.41
CA ASN A 159 9.48 6.08 -13.49
C ASN A 159 10.38 4.86 -13.31
N TYR A 160 10.48 4.34 -12.08
CA TYR A 160 11.39 3.26 -11.70
C TYR A 160 10.68 1.96 -11.35
N ASP A 161 9.49 2.06 -10.79
CA ASP A 161 8.70 0.90 -10.37
C ASP A 161 7.24 1.04 -10.83
N ILE A 162 6.72 -0.05 -11.41
CA ILE A 162 5.33 -0.17 -11.85
C ILE A 162 4.50 -1.02 -10.88
N TYR A 163 5.16 -1.84 -10.05
CA TYR A 163 4.50 -2.71 -9.09
C TYR A 163 4.59 -2.09 -7.70
N GLU A 164 3.44 -1.75 -7.13
CA GLU A 164 3.38 -1.00 -5.87
C GLU A 164 3.95 -1.78 -4.69
N ASP A 165 3.57 -3.05 -4.56
CA ASP A 165 4.01 -3.96 -3.52
C ASP A 165 5.53 -4.20 -3.54
N LEU A 166 6.10 -4.40 -4.75
CA LEU A 166 7.54 -4.52 -4.94
C LEU A 166 8.28 -3.21 -4.62
N ALA A 167 7.70 -2.05 -4.98
CA ALA A 167 8.28 -0.74 -4.69
C ALA A 167 8.36 -0.50 -3.18
N ILE A 168 7.31 -0.83 -2.45
CA ILE A 168 7.26 -0.76 -0.98
C ILE A 168 8.31 -1.69 -0.37
N ALA A 169 8.37 -2.96 -0.78
CA ALA A 169 9.35 -3.92 -0.27
C ALA A 169 10.79 -3.45 -0.48
N LYS A 170 11.14 -2.94 -1.67
CA LYS A 170 12.47 -2.37 -1.95
C LYS A 170 12.80 -1.18 -1.06
N TYR A 171 11.81 -0.34 -0.79
CA TYR A 171 12.02 0.81 0.08
C TYR A 171 12.30 0.36 1.52
N LEU A 172 11.49 -0.57 2.02
CA LEU A 172 11.65 -1.11 3.38
C LEU A 172 13.00 -1.84 3.53
N GLU A 173 13.40 -2.67 2.55
CA GLU A 173 14.72 -3.32 2.54
C GLU A 173 15.86 -2.30 2.66
N ARG A 174 15.79 -1.17 1.93
CA ARG A 174 16.79 -0.08 2.04
C ARG A 174 16.79 0.59 3.42
N CYS A 175 15.67 0.59 4.10
CA CYS A 175 15.51 1.13 5.45
C CYS A 175 15.91 0.14 6.56
N GLY A 176 16.32 -1.08 6.20
CA GLY A 176 16.73 -2.12 7.14
C GLY A 176 15.55 -2.82 7.83
N ILE A 177 14.42 -2.90 7.12
CA ILE A 177 13.22 -3.64 7.52
C ILE A 177 13.20 -4.99 6.79
#